data_dc2d9f006beda5d97f5f6d163ad1187f
#
_entry.id   dc2d9f006beda5d97f5f6d163ad1187f
#
_cell.length_a   1.000
_cell.length_b   1.000
_cell.length_c   1.000
_cell.angle_alpha   90.00
_cell.angle_beta   90.00
_cell.angle_gamma   90.00
#
_symmetry.space_group_name_H-M   'P 1'
#
loop_
_entity.id
_entity.type
_entity.pdbx_description
1 polymer ?
#
loop_
_entity_poly.entity_id
_entity_poly.type
_entity_poly.pdbx_seq_one_letter_code
_entity_poly.pdbx_strand_id
1 'polypeptide(L)'
;MNSFKQQLEQYAQWTQECLEQLLPPQEGDRVTEAMRYSLLAGGKRLRAALALEFCRVLCGDAKRALTGACALEMVHAYSLIHDDLPCMDDDEMRRGKPSCHIAFGEAVALLAGDGLLTKAFEVLAASEELDAQQRADSVLLLAKAAGHQGMIGGQRMDLENETFCADIERVRRTDRLKTGELICAAAQMGCIAAKATAEQIQAAQEYAHSIGLAFQITDDILDCVGDAEQLGKPTGSDEENHKTTYVSVYGVQGAAEQAQQQVLLAKQALPGLGKGKNEEAAAFLYQMADYILIRKN
;
A
#
# COMPACT_ATOMS: atom_id res chain seq x y z
N MET A 1 -12.88 -18.52 -3.69
CA MET A 1 -11.43 -18.32 -3.67
C MET A 1 -10.78 -18.27 -5.06
N ASN A 2 -11.15 -19.13 -6.04
CA ASN A 2 -10.57 -19.04 -7.40
C ASN A 2 -10.89 -17.69 -8.09
N SER A 3 -12.11 -17.17 -7.97
CA SER A 3 -12.49 -15.90 -8.61
C SER A 3 -11.74 -14.68 -8.00
N PHE A 4 -11.51 -14.64 -6.69
CA PHE A 4 -10.76 -13.58 -6.02
C PHE A 4 -9.31 -13.52 -6.49
N LYS A 5 -8.60 -14.66 -6.50
CA LYS A 5 -7.21 -14.73 -6.96
C LYS A 5 -7.08 -14.30 -8.42
N GLN A 6 -7.97 -14.80 -9.27
CA GLN A 6 -7.99 -14.44 -10.69
C GLN A 6 -8.21 -12.94 -10.91
N GLN A 7 -9.11 -12.32 -10.14
CA GLN A 7 -9.37 -10.89 -10.23
C GLN A 7 -8.19 -10.07 -9.69
N LEU A 8 -7.55 -10.51 -8.60
CA LEU A 8 -6.35 -9.88 -8.07
C LEU A 8 -5.19 -9.95 -9.08
N GLU A 9 -4.96 -11.09 -9.69
CA GLU A 9 -3.98 -11.27 -10.76
C GLU A 9 -4.28 -10.38 -11.97
N GLN A 10 -5.54 -10.28 -12.36
CA GLN A 10 -5.97 -9.39 -13.45
C GLN A 10 -5.68 -7.92 -13.14
N TYR A 11 -5.96 -7.47 -11.92
CA TYR A 11 -5.65 -6.10 -11.48
C TYR A 11 -4.14 -5.85 -11.44
N ALA A 12 -3.36 -6.81 -10.95
CA ALA A 12 -1.92 -6.73 -10.96
C ALA A 12 -1.36 -6.63 -12.39
N GLN A 13 -1.91 -7.42 -13.32
CA GLN A 13 -1.52 -7.38 -14.73
C GLN A 13 -1.86 -6.02 -15.37
N TRP A 14 -3.09 -5.51 -15.22
CA TRP A 14 -3.45 -4.19 -15.77
C TRP A 14 -2.57 -3.07 -15.23
N THR A 15 -2.29 -3.13 -13.93
CA THR A 15 -1.40 -2.16 -13.28
C THR A 15 0.01 -2.26 -13.85
N GLN A 16 0.55 -3.47 -14.01
CA GLN A 16 1.89 -3.71 -14.56
C GLN A 16 2.01 -3.17 -16.01
N GLU A 17 1.05 -3.51 -16.87
CA GLU A 17 1.00 -3.06 -18.26
C GLU A 17 0.92 -1.52 -18.35
N CYS A 18 0.10 -0.89 -17.50
CA CYS A 18 -0.03 0.56 -17.45
C CYS A 18 1.25 1.23 -16.93
N LEU A 19 1.88 0.68 -15.88
CA LEU A 19 3.16 1.20 -15.36
C LEU A 19 4.27 1.15 -16.41
N GLU A 20 4.34 0.09 -17.21
CA GLU A 20 5.31 -0.04 -18.30
C GLU A 20 5.12 1.03 -19.39
N GLN A 21 3.86 1.40 -19.68
CA GLN A 21 3.52 2.47 -20.62
C GLN A 21 3.80 3.86 -20.05
N LEU A 22 3.51 4.09 -18.78
CA LEU A 22 3.71 5.39 -18.10
C LEU A 22 5.19 5.71 -17.83
N LEU A 23 6.02 4.67 -17.72
CA LEU A 23 7.47 4.80 -17.52
C LEU A 23 8.21 3.93 -18.57
N PRO A 24 8.25 4.36 -19.85
CA PRO A 24 8.96 3.62 -20.89
C PRO A 24 10.48 3.60 -20.65
N PRO A 25 11.21 2.59 -21.14
CA PRO A 25 12.67 2.57 -21.02
C PRO A 25 13.29 3.74 -21.77
N GLN A 26 14.38 4.30 -21.21
CA GLN A 26 15.20 5.33 -21.84
C GLN A 26 16.64 4.82 -21.90
N GLU A 27 17.15 4.64 -23.11
CA GLU A 27 18.50 4.11 -23.32
C GLU A 27 19.55 5.05 -22.73
N GLY A 28 20.42 4.52 -21.88
CA GLY A 28 21.53 5.27 -21.24
C GLY A 28 21.11 6.14 -20.04
N ASP A 29 19.83 6.19 -19.67
CA ASP A 29 19.36 6.87 -18.46
C ASP A 29 19.28 5.90 -17.27
N ARG A 30 20.35 5.87 -16.48
CA ARG A 30 20.47 5.01 -15.30
C ARG A 30 19.41 5.29 -14.22
N VAL A 31 18.90 6.51 -14.12
CA VAL A 31 17.83 6.84 -13.15
C VAL A 31 16.53 6.18 -13.58
N THR A 32 16.14 6.31 -14.84
CA THR A 32 14.96 5.63 -15.39
C THR A 32 15.10 4.10 -15.30
N GLU A 33 16.29 3.54 -15.53
CA GLU A 33 16.55 2.11 -15.36
C GLU A 33 16.31 1.67 -13.90
N ALA A 34 16.81 2.43 -12.91
CA ALA A 34 16.63 2.16 -11.49
C ALA A 34 15.16 2.32 -11.02
N MET A 35 14.46 3.36 -11.53
CA MET A 35 13.02 3.54 -11.30
C MET A 35 12.24 2.30 -11.78
N ARG A 36 12.49 1.86 -13.00
CA ARG A 36 11.86 0.67 -13.60
C ARG A 36 12.20 -0.61 -12.86
N TYR A 37 13.47 -0.78 -12.48
CA TYR A 37 13.94 -1.94 -11.73
C TYR A 37 13.13 -2.17 -10.46
N SER A 38 12.88 -1.13 -9.68
CA SER A 38 12.14 -1.21 -8.43
C SER A 38 10.62 -1.24 -8.65
N LEU A 39 10.10 -0.36 -9.53
CA LEU A 39 8.66 -0.25 -9.79
C LEU A 39 8.09 -1.52 -10.43
N LEU A 40 8.81 -2.12 -11.37
CA LEU A 40 8.36 -3.29 -12.12
C LEU A 40 8.83 -4.63 -11.53
N ALA A 41 9.39 -4.64 -10.32
CA ALA A 41 9.84 -5.85 -9.62
C ALA A 41 8.70 -6.82 -9.23
N GLY A 42 7.46 -6.50 -9.60
CA GLY A 42 6.29 -7.33 -9.30
C GLY A 42 5.70 -7.02 -7.91
N GLY A 43 4.94 -7.98 -7.41
CA GLY A 43 4.24 -7.88 -6.13
C GLY A 43 2.73 -8.03 -6.31
N LYS A 44 2.00 -8.17 -5.19
CA LYS A 44 0.55 -8.41 -5.19
C LYS A 44 -0.29 -7.20 -5.60
N ARG A 45 0.31 -6.01 -5.67
CA ARG A 45 -0.35 -4.77 -6.07
C ARG A 45 -1.66 -4.50 -5.29
N LEU A 46 -1.65 -4.75 -3.99
CA LEU A 46 -2.87 -4.66 -3.16
C LEU A 46 -3.46 -3.24 -3.13
N ARG A 47 -2.61 -2.20 -3.13
CA ARG A 47 -3.06 -0.81 -3.18
C ARG A 47 -3.74 -0.49 -4.49
N ALA A 48 -3.15 -0.90 -5.60
CA ALA A 48 -3.77 -0.78 -6.92
C ALA A 48 -5.09 -1.55 -6.99
N ALA A 49 -5.12 -2.80 -6.49
CA ALA A 49 -6.33 -3.62 -6.48
C ALA A 49 -7.48 -2.97 -5.68
N LEU A 50 -7.17 -2.32 -4.54
CA LEU A 50 -8.16 -1.57 -3.77
C LEU A 50 -8.73 -0.40 -4.57
N ALA A 51 -7.89 0.43 -5.20
CA ALA A 51 -8.34 1.56 -6.01
C ALA A 51 -9.25 1.11 -7.16
N LEU A 52 -8.82 0.08 -7.89
CA LEU A 52 -9.58 -0.49 -9.00
C LEU A 52 -10.90 -1.08 -8.55
N GLU A 53 -10.91 -1.81 -7.43
CA GLU A 53 -12.11 -2.47 -6.95
C GLU A 53 -13.14 -1.49 -6.38
N PHE A 54 -12.72 -0.50 -5.59
CA PHE A 54 -13.63 0.54 -5.12
C PHE A 54 -14.29 1.29 -6.30
N CYS A 55 -13.52 1.61 -7.34
CA CYS A 55 -14.05 2.21 -8.55
C CYS A 55 -15.07 1.28 -9.23
N ARG A 56 -14.74 -0.01 -9.41
CA ARG A 56 -15.62 -1.01 -10.01
C ARG A 56 -16.95 -1.15 -9.25
N VAL A 57 -16.88 -1.27 -7.93
CA VAL A 57 -18.07 -1.43 -7.08
C VAL A 57 -18.98 -0.21 -7.20
N LEU A 58 -18.42 0.99 -7.28
CA LEU A 58 -19.18 2.23 -7.25
C LEU A 58 -19.73 2.64 -8.61
N CYS A 59 -18.99 2.45 -9.71
CA CYS A 59 -19.44 2.89 -11.04
C CYS A 59 -19.47 1.79 -12.13
N GLY A 60 -19.03 0.56 -11.81
CA GLY A 60 -19.01 -0.57 -12.76
C GLY A 60 -17.76 -0.65 -13.63
N ASP A 61 -16.85 0.33 -13.58
CA ASP A 61 -15.65 0.38 -14.43
C ASP A 61 -14.39 0.61 -13.57
N ALA A 62 -13.62 -0.46 -13.35
CA ALA A 62 -12.38 -0.40 -12.60
C ALA A 62 -11.30 0.46 -13.28
N LYS A 63 -11.24 0.46 -14.62
CA LYS A 63 -10.14 1.07 -15.37
C LYS A 63 -10.08 2.59 -15.23
N ARG A 64 -11.18 3.23 -14.85
CA ARG A 64 -11.19 4.67 -14.54
C ARG A 64 -10.24 5.06 -13.40
N ALA A 65 -9.94 4.13 -12.49
CA ALA A 65 -9.00 4.33 -11.40
C ALA A 65 -7.56 3.88 -11.75
N LEU A 66 -7.28 3.41 -12.97
CA LEU A 66 -6.03 2.74 -13.29
C LEU A 66 -4.82 3.68 -13.17
N THR A 67 -4.94 4.92 -13.65
CA THR A 67 -3.89 5.94 -13.51
C THR A 67 -3.61 6.25 -12.03
N GLY A 68 -4.67 6.37 -11.22
CA GLY A 68 -4.56 6.56 -9.78
C GLY A 68 -3.90 5.36 -9.07
N ALA A 69 -4.24 4.14 -9.47
CA ALA A 69 -3.63 2.91 -8.99
C ALA A 69 -2.12 2.87 -9.31
N CYS A 70 -1.73 3.27 -10.52
CA CYS A 70 -0.32 3.37 -10.91
C CYS A 70 0.44 4.43 -10.11
N ALA A 71 -0.14 5.60 -9.86
CA ALA A 71 0.46 6.65 -9.05
C ALA A 71 0.71 6.17 -7.59
N LEU A 72 -0.23 5.44 -7.00
CA LEU A 72 -0.06 4.84 -5.67
C LEU A 72 1.09 3.82 -5.64
N GLU A 73 1.24 3.00 -6.67
CA GLU A 73 2.33 2.03 -6.76
C GLU A 73 3.69 2.72 -7.00
N MET A 74 3.73 3.86 -7.72
CA MET A 74 4.94 4.69 -7.85
C MET A 74 5.36 5.27 -6.49
N VAL A 75 4.39 5.82 -5.73
CA VAL A 75 4.64 6.32 -4.37
C VAL A 75 5.08 5.19 -3.43
N HIS A 76 4.47 4.02 -3.51
CA HIS A 76 4.91 2.86 -2.74
C HIS A 76 6.31 2.39 -3.14
N ALA A 77 6.64 2.40 -4.43
CA ALA A 77 7.96 1.96 -4.88
C ALA A 77 9.08 2.93 -4.45
N TYR A 78 8.83 4.26 -4.52
CA TYR A 78 9.83 5.23 -4.03
C TYR A 78 10.10 5.04 -2.53
N SER A 79 9.04 4.83 -1.73
CA SER A 79 9.24 4.65 -0.30
C SER A 79 10.11 3.44 0.02
N LEU A 80 9.91 2.32 -0.69
CA LEU A 80 10.76 1.14 -0.53
C LEU A 80 12.22 1.38 -0.97
N ILE A 81 12.44 2.14 -2.07
CA ILE A 81 13.79 2.49 -2.50
C ILE A 81 14.52 3.30 -1.43
N HIS A 82 13.82 4.29 -0.85
CA HIS A 82 14.43 5.15 0.17
C HIS A 82 14.58 4.45 1.51
N ASP A 83 13.63 3.59 1.89
CA ASP A 83 13.72 2.78 3.11
C ASP A 83 14.93 1.83 3.07
N ASP A 84 15.26 1.26 1.91
CA ASP A 84 16.41 0.35 1.74
C ASP A 84 17.78 1.06 1.80
N LEU A 85 17.86 2.40 1.74
CA LEU A 85 19.15 3.12 1.72
C LEU A 85 19.95 2.91 3.02
N PRO A 86 21.31 2.99 2.96
CA PRO A 86 22.18 2.82 4.14
C PRO A 86 21.94 3.81 5.28
N CYS A 87 21.32 4.95 5.01
CA CYS A 87 20.93 5.93 6.04
C CYS A 87 19.53 5.66 6.64
N MET A 88 18.87 4.59 6.23
CA MET A 88 17.56 4.16 6.67
C MET A 88 17.65 2.72 7.21
N ASP A 89 16.98 1.74 6.59
CA ASP A 89 16.94 0.35 7.06
C ASP A 89 18.18 -0.46 6.64
N ASP A 90 18.99 0.03 5.67
CA ASP A 90 20.20 -0.60 5.10
C ASP A 90 19.94 -2.04 4.59
N ASP A 91 18.80 -2.23 3.95
CA ASP A 91 18.39 -3.53 3.42
C ASP A 91 19.09 -3.87 2.10
N GLU A 92 19.92 -4.92 2.06
CA GLU A 92 20.61 -5.35 0.83
C GLU A 92 19.70 -6.03 -0.19
N MET A 93 18.56 -6.57 0.24
CA MET A 93 17.67 -7.39 -0.59
C MET A 93 16.22 -6.94 -0.48
N ARG A 94 15.52 -6.84 -1.63
CA ARG A 94 14.10 -6.54 -1.70
C ARG A 94 13.38 -7.46 -2.70
N ARG A 95 12.34 -8.16 -2.26
CA ARG A 95 11.58 -9.11 -3.11
C ARG A 95 12.46 -10.15 -3.81
N GLY A 96 13.48 -10.67 -3.12
CA GLY A 96 14.39 -11.69 -3.63
C GLY A 96 15.42 -11.18 -4.66
N LYS A 97 15.56 -9.85 -4.80
CA LYS A 97 16.58 -9.21 -5.65
C LYS A 97 17.39 -8.21 -4.82
N PRO A 98 18.63 -7.86 -5.25
CA PRO A 98 19.35 -6.76 -4.64
C PRO A 98 18.50 -5.50 -4.58
N SER A 99 18.56 -4.76 -3.47
CA SER A 99 17.89 -3.47 -3.32
C SER A 99 18.44 -2.45 -4.36
N CYS A 100 17.72 -1.36 -4.57
CA CYS A 100 18.05 -0.40 -5.62
C CYS A 100 19.46 0.19 -5.44
N HIS A 101 19.84 0.52 -4.20
CA HIS A 101 21.17 1.11 -3.92
C HIS A 101 22.32 0.10 -4.11
N ILE A 102 22.07 -1.18 -3.89
CA ILE A 102 23.06 -2.23 -4.19
C ILE A 102 23.23 -2.40 -5.70
N ALA A 103 22.13 -2.38 -6.47
CA ALA A 103 22.15 -2.62 -7.91
C ALA A 103 22.69 -1.41 -8.71
N PHE A 104 22.40 -0.16 -8.28
CA PHE A 104 22.66 1.06 -9.03
C PHE A 104 23.56 2.08 -8.32
N GLY A 105 23.84 1.89 -7.04
CA GLY A 105 24.53 2.84 -6.15
C GLY A 105 23.56 3.83 -5.50
N GLU A 106 23.95 4.34 -4.31
CA GLU A 106 23.10 5.18 -3.45
C GLU A 106 22.55 6.43 -4.13
N ALA A 107 23.40 7.17 -4.86
CA ALA A 107 22.98 8.41 -5.51
C ALA A 107 21.91 8.18 -6.60
N VAL A 108 22.06 7.10 -7.38
CA VAL A 108 21.07 6.74 -8.41
C VAL A 108 19.77 6.24 -7.76
N ALA A 109 19.87 5.45 -6.68
CA ALA A 109 18.70 5.00 -5.93
C ALA A 109 17.93 6.18 -5.32
N LEU A 110 18.61 7.14 -4.70
CA LEU A 110 17.99 8.34 -4.17
C LEU A 110 17.21 9.11 -5.26
N LEU A 111 17.86 9.36 -6.40
CA LEU A 111 17.23 10.06 -7.53
C LEU A 111 16.08 9.24 -8.17
N ALA A 112 16.17 7.92 -8.17
CA ALA A 112 15.11 7.04 -8.66
C ALA A 112 13.86 7.14 -7.75
N GLY A 113 14.03 7.21 -6.44
CA GLY A 113 12.94 7.47 -5.50
C GLY A 113 12.28 8.83 -5.74
N ASP A 114 13.08 9.90 -5.84
CA ASP A 114 12.60 11.26 -6.15
C ASP A 114 11.85 11.29 -7.49
N GLY A 115 12.40 10.61 -8.49
CA GLY A 115 11.81 10.50 -9.82
C GLY A 115 10.45 9.81 -9.80
N LEU A 116 10.30 8.70 -9.08
CA LEU A 116 9.02 7.99 -8.92
C LEU A 116 7.99 8.81 -8.16
N LEU A 117 8.38 9.48 -7.08
CA LEU A 117 7.49 10.37 -6.32
C LEU A 117 6.96 11.49 -7.21
N THR A 118 7.83 12.16 -7.96
CA THR A 118 7.45 13.25 -8.87
C THR A 118 6.57 12.72 -10.01
N LYS A 119 6.93 11.57 -10.60
CA LYS A 119 6.17 10.94 -11.69
C LYS A 119 4.76 10.55 -11.27
N ALA A 120 4.54 10.15 -10.02
CA ALA A 120 3.20 9.85 -9.50
C ALA A 120 2.24 11.05 -9.63
N PHE A 121 2.70 12.25 -9.34
CA PHE A 121 1.90 13.47 -9.49
C PHE A 121 1.71 13.87 -10.95
N GLU A 122 2.73 13.70 -11.78
CA GLU A 122 2.64 13.95 -13.22
C GLU A 122 1.54 13.10 -13.85
N VAL A 123 1.53 11.78 -13.60
CA VAL A 123 0.54 10.88 -14.22
C VAL A 123 -0.88 11.17 -13.74
N LEU A 124 -1.08 11.56 -12.47
CA LEU A 124 -2.39 11.98 -11.98
C LEU A 124 -2.88 13.26 -12.63
N ALA A 125 -2.00 14.27 -12.74
CA ALA A 125 -2.34 15.55 -13.34
C ALA A 125 -2.65 15.44 -14.84
N ALA A 126 -2.04 14.48 -15.52
CA ALA A 126 -2.21 14.21 -16.95
C ALA A 126 -3.29 13.18 -17.28
N SER A 127 -3.95 12.56 -16.28
CA SER A 127 -4.95 11.51 -16.53
C SER A 127 -6.09 11.98 -17.42
N GLU A 128 -6.32 11.27 -18.52
CA GLU A 128 -7.41 11.57 -19.47
C GLU A 128 -8.75 10.98 -19.03
N GLU A 129 -8.75 9.94 -18.18
CA GLU A 129 -9.95 9.28 -17.65
C GLU A 129 -10.63 10.10 -16.55
N LEU A 130 -9.92 11.07 -15.97
CA LEU A 130 -10.41 11.93 -14.89
C LEU A 130 -10.68 13.34 -15.39
N ASP A 131 -11.77 13.94 -14.94
CA ASP A 131 -12.01 15.36 -15.16
C ASP A 131 -11.06 16.25 -14.31
N ALA A 132 -11.06 17.56 -14.56
CA ALA A 132 -10.13 18.48 -13.91
C ALA A 132 -10.27 18.48 -12.37
N GLN A 133 -11.50 18.37 -11.85
CA GLN A 133 -11.73 18.32 -10.42
C GLN A 133 -11.23 16.99 -9.83
N GLN A 134 -11.53 15.87 -10.47
CA GLN A 134 -11.04 14.56 -10.05
C GLN A 134 -9.50 14.49 -10.04
N ARG A 135 -8.84 15.09 -11.04
CA ARG A 135 -7.37 15.20 -11.07
C ARG A 135 -6.83 15.99 -9.88
N ALA A 136 -7.41 17.17 -9.62
CA ALA A 136 -7.02 18.02 -8.50
C ALA A 136 -7.21 17.31 -7.15
N ASP A 137 -8.35 16.65 -6.96
CA ASP A 137 -8.67 15.90 -5.74
C ASP A 137 -7.72 14.71 -5.55
N SER A 138 -7.39 13.99 -6.63
CA SER A 138 -6.46 12.86 -6.61
C SER A 138 -5.04 13.29 -6.25
N VAL A 139 -4.55 14.39 -6.84
CA VAL A 139 -3.24 14.98 -6.51
C VAL A 139 -3.21 15.42 -5.05
N LEU A 140 -4.24 16.12 -4.56
CA LEU A 140 -4.32 16.56 -3.18
C LEU A 140 -4.37 15.38 -2.19
N LEU A 141 -5.16 14.35 -2.50
CA LEU A 141 -5.25 13.13 -1.71
C LEU A 141 -3.89 12.44 -1.58
N LEU A 142 -3.21 12.23 -2.72
CA LEU A 142 -1.91 11.55 -2.73
C LEU A 142 -0.84 12.37 -1.99
N ALA A 143 -0.83 13.69 -2.18
CA ALA A 143 0.11 14.58 -1.49
C ALA A 143 -0.05 14.57 0.03
N LYS A 144 -1.29 14.50 0.53
CA LYS A 144 -1.57 14.36 1.97
C LYS A 144 -1.14 12.99 2.50
N ALA A 145 -1.52 11.92 1.80
CA ALA A 145 -1.23 10.55 2.22
C ALA A 145 0.27 10.22 2.20
N ALA A 146 1.00 10.67 1.19
CA ALA A 146 2.44 10.47 1.09
C ALA A 146 3.27 11.47 1.93
N GLY A 147 2.70 12.63 2.26
CA GLY A 147 3.41 13.78 2.84
C GLY A 147 3.86 13.61 4.29
N HIS A 148 4.39 14.71 4.85
CA HIS A 148 4.96 14.77 6.22
C HIS A 148 3.93 14.53 7.33
N GLN A 149 2.64 14.66 7.06
CA GLN A 149 1.53 14.32 7.97
C GLN A 149 0.90 12.96 7.67
N GLY A 150 1.38 12.25 6.65
CA GLY A 150 1.01 10.90 6.25
C GLY A 150 2.21 9.96 6.33
N MET A 151 2.51 9.25 5.24
CA MET A 151 3.52 8.19 5.19
C MET A 151 4.92 8.65 5.64
N ILE A 152 5.41 9.81 5.17
CA ILE A 152 6.71 10.37 5.59
C ILE A 152 6.69 10.67 7.10
N GLY A 153 5.56 11.19 7.63
CA GLY A 153 5.41 11.41 9.07
C GLY A 153 5.45 10.11 9.87
N GLY A 154 4.85 9.05 9.33
CA GLY A 154 4.91 7.70 9.90
C GLY A 154 6.32 7.12 9.89
N GLN A 155 7.04 7.26 8.78
CA GLN A 155 8.44 6.81 8.67
C GLN A 155 9.35 7.54 9.66
N ARG A 156 9.19 8.86 9.84
CA ARG A 156 9.90 9.61 10.87
C ARG A 156 9.63 9.06 12.27
N MET A 157 8.34 8.76 12.57
CA MET A 157 7.98 8.18 13.88
C MET A 157 8.55 6.79 14.08
N ASP A 158 8.66 5.99 13.02
CA ASP A 158 9.24 4.66 13.04
C ASP A 158 10.72 4.73 13.42
N LEU A 159 11.51 5.56 12.76
CA LEU A 159 12.91 5.84 13.12
C LEU A 159 13.07 6.37 14.54
N GLU A 160 12.19 7.26 15.00
CA GLU A 160 12.21 7.72 16.38
C GLU A 160 11.95 6.59 17.37
N ASN A 161 11.03 5.65 17.04
CA ASN A 161 10.68 4.52 17.89
C ASN A 161 11.85 3.54 18.13
N GLU A 162 12.85 3.54 17.27
CA GLU A 162 14.08 2.75 17.47
C GLU A 162 14.96 3.29 18.60
N THR A 163 14.79 4.55 18.99
CA THR A 163 15.59 5.21 20.02
C THR A 163 15.02 5.08 21.43
N PHE A 164 13.80 4.60 21.60
CA PHE A 164 13.14 4.39 22.89
C PHE A 164 12.00 3.35 22.76
N CYS A 165 11.58 2.75 23.88
CA CYS A 165 10.46 1.84 23.92
C CYS A 165 9.14 2.62 23.76
N ALA A 166 8.53 2.55 22.56
CA ALA A 166 7.26 3.19 22.25
C ALA A 166 6.11 2.47 22.97
N ASP A 167 5.07 3.20 23.38
CA ASP A 167 3.83 2.57 23.82
C ASP A 167 2.96 2.13 22.61
N ILE A 168 1.99 1.27 22.86
CA ILE A 168 1.14 0.70 21.79
C ILE A 168 0.33 1.74 21.04
N GLU A 169 -0.05 2.86 21.67
CA GLU A 169 -0.79 3.92 21.00
C GLU A 169 0.11 4.67 20.01
N ARG A 170 1.38 4.84 20.36
CA ARG A 170 2.37 5.41 19.44
C ARG A 170 2.65 4.45 18.27
N VAL A 171 2.77 3.14 18.52
CA VAL A 171 2.90 2.12 17.46
C VAL A 171 1.70 2.20 16.53
N ARG A 172 0.46 2.16 17.04
CA ARG A 172 -0.77 2.32 16.24
C ARG A 172 -0.76 3.58 15.38
N ARG A 173 -0.28 4.69 15.93
CA ARG A 173 -0.19 5.95 15.18
C ARG A 173 0.87 5.88 14.08
N THR A 174 2.03 5.28 14.36
CA THR A 174 3.09 5.06 13.38
C THR A 174 2.57 4.23 12.21
N ASP A 175 1.96 3.07 12.48
CA ASP A 175 1.41 2.15 11.49
C ASP A 175 0.32 2.79 10.65
N ARG A 176 -0.58 3.52 11.31
CA ARG A 176 -1.63 4.26 10.62
C ARG A 176 -1.03 5.23 9.61
N LEU A 177 0.00 5.99 9.99
CA LEU A 177 0.62 6.98 9.10
C LEU A 177 1.52 6.33 8.06
N LYS A 178 2.46 5.44 8.47
CA LYS A 178 3.46 4.82 7.57
C LYS A 178 2.80 3.95 6.51
N THR A 179 1.81 3.15 6.90
CA THR A 179 1.16 2.15 6.03
C THR A 179 -0.30 2.48 5.74
N GLY A 180 -1.06 2.84 6.76
CA GLY A 180 -2.52 3.00 6.69
C GLY A 180 -2.96 4.13 5.77
N GLU A 181 -2.29 5.28 5.79
CA GLU A 181 -2.69 6.45 4.99
C GLU A 181 -2.62 6.16 3.47
N LEU A 182 -1.61 5.42 3.01
CA LEU A 182 -1.53 5.08 1.59
C LEU A 182 -2.55 3.99 1.18
N ILE A 183 -2.93 3.08 2.09
CA ILE A 183 -4.02 2.12 1.90
C ILE A 183 -5.37 2.86 1.85
N CYS A 184 -5.55 3.83 2.74
CA CYS A 184 -6.75 4.67 2.76
C CYS A 184 -6.86 5.54 1.50
N ALA A 185 -5.75 6.10 1.04
CA ALA A 185 -5.68 6.83 -0.22
C ALA A 185 -6.04 5.93 -1.43
N ALA A 186 -5.68 4.65 -1.41
CA ALA A 186 -6.03 3.72 -2.46
C ALA A 186 -7.56 3.54 -2.59
N ALA A 187 -8.26 3.30 -1.49
CA ALA A 187 -9.72 3.20 -1.50
C ALA A 187 -10.37 4.52 -1.97
N GLN A 188 -9.91 5.66 -1.45
CA GLN A 188 -10.42 6.98 -1.82
C GLN A 188 -10.12 7.34 -3.29
N MET A 189 -8.99 6.92 -3.84
CA MET A 189 -8.66 7.12 -5.27
C MET A 189 -9.71 6.45 -6.17
N GLY A 190 -10.13 5.23 -5.82
CA GLY A 190 -11.24 4.56 -6.50
C GLY A 190 -12.56 5.31 -6.36
N CYS A 191 -12.84 5.87 -5.18
CA CYS A 191 -14.02 6.70 -4.94
C CYS A 191 -14.03 7.98 -5.79
N ILE A 192 -12.90 8.69 -5.88
CA ILE A 192 -12.76 9.89 -6.71
C ILE A 192 -13.01 9.54 -8.18
N ALA A 193 -12.38 8.48 -8.69
CA ALA A 193 -12.56 8.04 -10.07
C ALA A 193 -14.02 7.67 -10.38
N ALA A 194 -14.76 7.15 -9.41
CA ALA A 194 -16.17 6.78 -9.54
C ALA A 194 -17.15 7.94 -9.27
N LYS A 195 -16.69 9.13 -8.85
CA LYS A 195 -17.54 10.26 -8.38
C LYS A 195 -18.46 9.84 -7.21
N ALA A 196 -17.87 9.18 -6.22
CA ALA A 196 -18.58 8.69 -5.04
C ALA A 196 -19.20 9.80 -4.19
N THR A 197 -20.27 9.46 -3.46
CA THR A 197 -20.87 10.37 -2.46
C THR A 197 -20.00 10.45 -1.20
N ALA A 198 -20.24 11.43 -0.33
CA ALA A 198 -19.53 11.58 0.93
C ALA A 198 -19.68 10.35 1.83
N GLU A 199 -20.88 9.74 1.86
CA GLU A 199 -21.15 8.52 2.64
C GLU A 199 -20.36 7.33 2.10
N GLN A 200 -20.24 7.19 0.78
CA GLN A 200 -19.45 6.14 0.15
C GLN A 200 -17.95 6.32 0.41
N ILE A 201 -17.46 7.56 0.37
CA ILE A 201 -16.07 7.89 0.70
C ILE A 201 -15.79 7.54 2.17
N GLN A 202 -16.69 7.88 3.09
CA GLN A 202 -16.56 7.53 4.50
C GLN A 202 -16.50 6.01 4.71
N ALA A 203 -17.40 5.26 4.09
CA ALA A 203 -17.39 3.79 4.15
C ALA A 203 -16.08 3.18 3.61
N ALA A 204 -15.54 3.74 2.51
CA ALA A 204 -14.27 3.33 1.95
C ALA A 204 -13.09 3.63 2.90
N GLN A 205 -13.12 4.78 3.59
CA GLN A 205 -12.11 5.14 4.58
C GLN A 205 -12.16 4.22 5.81
N GLU A 206 -13.35 3.93 6.35
CA GLU A 206 -13.53 3.01 7.48
C GLU A 206 -13.03 1.61 7.15
N TYR A 207 -13.37 1.10 5.96
CA TYR A 207 -12.85 -0.16 5.45
C TYR A 207 -11.33 -0.15 5.38
N ALA A 208 -10.75 0.87 4.73
CA ALA A 208 -9.31 0.93 4.44
C ALA A 208 -8.46 1.11 5.71
N HIS A 209 -8.93 1.91 6.67
CA HIS A 209 -8.26 2.06 7.98
C HIS A 209 -8.22 0.72 8.73
N SER A 210 -9.33 0.00 8.76
CA SER A 210 -9.40 -1.31 9.42
C SER A 210 -8.51 -2.34 8.73
N ILE A 211 -8.50 -2.37 7.37
CA ILE A 211 -7.61 -3.24 6.60
C ILE A 211 -6.14 -2.90 6.82
N GLY A 212 -5.79 -1.60 6.84
CA GLY A 212 -4.42 -1.15 7.08
C GLY A 212 -3.90 -1.60 8.45
N LEU A 213 -4.73 -1.46 9.49
CA LEU A 213 -4.38 -1.92 10.83
C LEU A 213 -4.28 -3.46 10.92
N ALA A 214 -5.25 -4.19 10.35
CA ALA A 214 -5.18 -5.66 10.29
C ALA A 214 -3.92 -6.14 9.55
N PHE A 215 -3.52 -5.41 8.49
CA PHE A 215 -2.32 -5.71 7.73
C PHE A 215 -1.06 -5.62 8.61
N GLN A 216 -0.87 -4.55 9.37
CA GLN A 216 0.28 -4.38 10.26
C GLN A 216 0.30 -5.42 11.38
N ILE A 217 -0.84 -5.64 12.05
CA ILE A 217 -0.92 -6.68 13.09
C ILE A 217 -0.55 -8.05 12.53
N THR A 218 -0.97 -8.36 11.31
CA THR A 218 -0.63 -9.64 10.66
C THR A 218 0.86 -9.69 10.27
N ASP A 219 1.47 -8.56 9.89
CA ASP A 219 2.93 -8.50 9.64
C ASP A 219 3.72 -8.79 10.91
N ASP A 220 3.36 -8.21 12.06
CA ASP A 220 3.98 -8.49 13.35
C ASP A 220 3.87 -9.98 13.73
N ILE A 221 2.70 -10.59 13.50
CA ILE A 221 2.50 -12.02 13.73
C ILE A 221 3.41 -12.85 12.81
N LEU A 222 3.49 -12.50 11.53
CA LEU A 222 4.32 -13.22 10.56
C LEU A 222 5.82 -13.06 10.85
N ASP A 223 6.28 -11.91 11.34
CA ASP A 223 7.67 -11.74 11.78
C ASP A 223 8.01 -12.66 12.95
N CYS A 224 7.08 -12.85 13.90
CA CYS A 224 7.28 -13.69 15.07
C CYS A 224 7.20 -15.20 14.79
N VAL A 225 6.24 -15.65 13.94
CA VAL A 225 5.93 -17.08 13.75
C VAL A 225 6.10 -17.57 12.32
N GLY A 226 6.49 -16.70 11.40
CA GLY A 226 6.61 -17.00 9.98
C GLY A 226 7.85 -17.84 9.66
N ASP A 227 7.85 -18.39 8.44
CA ASP A 227 8.99 -19.09 7.86
C ASP A 227 9.78 -18.10 6.97
N ALA A 228 11.05 -17.88 7.30
CA ALA A 228 11.95 -16.95 6.61
C ALA A 228 12.02 -17.21 5.08
N GLU A 229 11.99 -18.50 4.66
CA GLU A 229 11.98 -18.84 3.23
C GLU A 229 10.69 -18.40 2.53
N GLN A 230 9.54 -18.42 3.23
CA GLN A 230 8.25 -18.00 2.66
C GLN A 230 8.09 -16.48 2.69
N LEU A 231 8.67 -15.79 3.67
CA LEU A 231 8.60 -14.34 3.83
C LEU A 231 9.59 -13.59 2.91
N GLY A 232 10.68 -14.25 2.51
CA GLY A 232 11.74 -13.63 1.70
C GLY A 232 12.59 -12.59 2.44
N LYS A 233 12.52 -12.58 3.78
CA LYS A 233 13.33 -11.78 4.71
C LYS A 233 13.55 -12.57 6.02
N PRO A 234 14.58 -12.24 6.82
CA PRO A 234 14.74 -12.81 8.15
C PRO A 234 13.50 -12.59 9.03
N THR A 235 13.19 -13.55 9.90
CA THR A 235 12.14 -13.46 10.94
C THR A 235 12.77 -13.13 12.29
N GLY A 236 11.99 -12.51 13.20
CA GLY A 236 12.47 -12.13 14.53
C GLY A 236 13.24 -10.79 14.56
N SER A 237 13.23 -10.03 13.46
CA SER A 237 13.90 -8.74 13.40
C SER A 237 13.35 -7.73 14.41
N ASP A 238 12.05 -7.80 14.71
CA ASP A 238 11.39 -6.90 15.68
C ASP A 238 11.85 -7.21 17.12
N GLU A 239 12.05 -8.48 17.47
CA GLU A 239 12.56 -8.89 18.79
C GLU A 239 14.03 -8.51 18.95
N GLU A 240 14.86 -8.75 17.93
CA GLU A 240 16.29 -8.37 17.92
C GLU A 240 16.49 -6.85 18.09
N ASN A 241 15.62 -6.06 17.47
CA ASN A 241 15.65 -4.60 17.54
C ASN A 241 14.86 -4.02 18.74
N HIS A 242 14.35 -4.87 19.64
CA HIS A 242 13.55 -4.46 20.81
C HIS A 242 12.35 -3.56 20.46
N LYS A 243 11.76 -3.73 19.28
CA LYS A 243 10.58 -2.96 18.83
C LYS A 243 9.34 -3.36 19.62
N THR A 244 8.55 -2.37 20.02
CA THR A 244 7.20 -2.61 20.53
C THR A 244 6.30 -2.97 19.36
N THR A 245 5.67 -4.15 19.40
CA THR A 245 4.76 -4.68 18.38
C THR A 245 3.44 -5.11 19.01
N TYR A 246 2.43 -5.41 18.20
CA TYR A 246 1.18 -5.98 18.71
C TYR A 246 1.43 -7.34 19.39
N VAL A 247 2.36 -8.13 18.88
CA VAL A 247 2.72 -9.43 19.46
C VAL A 247 3.42 -9.26 20.81
N SER A 248 4.33 -8.28 20.95
CA SER A 248 5.02 -8.04 22.21
C SER A 248 4.08 -7.57 23.34
N VAL A 249 2.99 -6.88 22.99
CA VAL A 249 2.01 -6.34 23.95
C VAL A 249 0.87 -7.30 24.27
N TYR A 250 0.32 -7.98 23.26
CA TYR A 250 -0.87 -8.82 23.41
C TYR A 250 -0.61 -10.32 23.30
N GLY A 251 0.63 -10.72 22.99
CA GLY A 251 0.97 -12.08 22.58
C GLY A 251 0.38 -12.42 21.20
N VAL A 252 0.85 -13.52 20.59
CA VAL A 252 0.42 -13.94 19.24
C VAL A 252 -1.10 -14.12 19.16
N GLN A 253 -1.71 -14.77 20.17
CA GLN A 253 -3.16 -15.00 20.17
C GLN A 253 -3.94 -13.68 20.28
N GLY A 254 -3.56 -12.80 21.21
CA GLY A 254 -4.23 -11.50 21.38
C GLY A 254 -4.08 -10.60 20.15
N ALA A 255 -2.91 -10.60 19.50
CA ALA A 255 -2.70 -9.92 18.22
C ALA A 255 -3.61 -10.49 17.13
N ALA A 256 -3.74 -11.82 17.01
CA ALA A 256 -4.62 -12.45 16.06
C ALA A 256 -6.10 -12.09 16.29
N GLU A 257 -6.56 -12.02 17.54
CA GLU A 257 -7.91 -11.57 17.89
C GLU A 257 -8.13 -10.10 17.49
N GLN A 258 -7.14 -9.23 17.71
CA GLN A 258 -7.19 -7.83 17.26
C GLN A 258 -7.27 -7.72 15.73
N ALA A 259 -6.46 -8.47 14.99
CA ALA A 259 -6.51 -8.50 13.52
C ALA A 259 -7.88 -8.97 13.01
N GLN A 260 -8.46 -10.03 13.60
CA GLN A 260 -9.81 -10.51 13.27
C GLN A 260 -10.88 -9.45 13.53
N GLN A 261 -10.79 -8.74 14.66
CA GLN A 261 -11.71 -7.65 14.98
C GLN A 261 -11.64 -6.53 13.91
N GLN A 262 -10.45 -6.16 13.46
CA GLN A 262 -10.29 -5.16 12.41
C GLN A 262 -10.89 -5.63 11.07
N VAL A 263 -10.70 -6.89 10.70
CA VAL A 263 -11.33 -7.46 9.50
C VAL A 263 -12.86 -7.44 9.61
N LEU A 264 -13.42 -7.70 10.79
CA LEU A 264 -14.87 -7.60 11.01
C LEU A 264 -15.36 -6.15 10.81
N LEU A 265 -14.66 -5.16 11.39
CA LEU A 265 -14.99 -3.74 11.23
C LEU A 265 -14.92 -3.32 9.75
N ALA A 266 -13.90 -3.74 9.02
CA ALA A 266 -13.79 -3.49 7.59
C ALA A 266 -15.01 -4.01 6.83
N LYS A 267 -15.43 -5.24 7.09
CA LYS A 267 -16.62 -5.83 6.46
C LYS A 267 -17.91 -5.11 6.81
N GLN A 268 -18.03 -4.60 8.05
CA GLN A 268 -19.19 -3.82 8.51
C GLN A 268 -19.31 -2.45 7.81
N ALA A 269 -18.24 -1.90 7.29
CA ALA A 269 -18.26 -0.65 6.51
C ALA A 269 -18.82 -0.82 5.09
N LEU A 270 -18.68 -2.00 4.48
CA LEU A 270 -19.03 -2.24 3.07
C LEU A 270 -20.49 -1.94 2.68
N PRO A 271 -21.51 -2.20 3.52
CA PRO A 271 -22.89 -1.81 3.22
C PRO A 271 -23.07 -0.29 2.97
N GLY A 272 -22.19 0.55 3.51
CA GLY A 272 -22.18 2.00 3.27
C GLY A 272 -21.84 2.41 1.84
N LEU A 273 -21.31 1.50 1.02
CA LEU A 273 -21.06 1.75 -0.41
C LEU A 273 -22.33 1.86 -1.26
N GLY A 274 -23.50 1.51 -0.71
CA GLY A 274 -24.80 1.79 -1.32
C GLY A 274 -25.77 0.61 -1.28
N LYS A 275 -27.05 0.92 -0.99
CA LYS A 275 -28.17 -0.03 -1.03
C LYS A 275 -28.42 -0.44 -2.49
N GLY A 276 -28.36 -1.75 -2.79
CA GLY A 276 -28.67 -2.32 -4.09
C GLY A 276 -27.48 -2.60 -5.00
N LYS A 277 -26.25 -2.24 -4.63
CA LYS A 277 -25.05 -2.81 -5.22
C LYS A 277 -24.71 -4.03 -4.37
N ASN A 278 -25.04 -5.17 -4.91
CA ASN A 278 -25.08 -6.50 -4.32
C ASN A 278 -23.85 -6.80 -3.45
N GLU A 279 -24.05 -7.62 -2.40
CA GLU A 279 -22.96 -8.37 -1.74
C GLU A 279 -22.02 -9.02 -2.76
N GLU A 280 -22.57 -9.44 -3.92
CA GLU A 280 -21.84 -9.97 -5.06
C GLU A 280 -20.89 -8.92 -5.70
N ALA A 281 -21.30 -7.65 -5.83
CA ALA A 281 -20.41 -6.58 -6.32
C ALA A 281 -19.27 -6.29 -5.35
N ALA A 282 -19.49 -6.38 -4.04
CA ALA A 282 -18.49 -6.17 -3.00
C ALA A 282 -17.76 -7.46 -2.57
N ALA A 283 -18.09 -8.62 -3.15
CA ALA A 283 -17.53 -9.91 -2.75
C ALA A 283 -15.99 -9.95 -2.75
N PHE A 284 -15.36 -9.25 -3.67
CA PHE A 284 -13.90 -9.13 -3.70
C PHE A 284 -13.37 -8.40 -2.45
N LEU A 285 -14.01 -7.30 -2.02
CA LEU A 285 -13.59 -6.57 -0.82
C LEU A 285 -13.78 -7.40 0.46
N TYR A 286 -14.87 -8.18 0.56
CA TYR A 286 -15.04 -9.14 1.66
C TYR A 286 -13.91 -10.17 1.68
N GLN A 287 -13.56 -10.75 0.52
CA GLN A 287 -12.49 -11.73 0.40
C GLN A 287 -11.10 -11.12 0.58
N MET A 288 -10.90 -9.86 0.18
CA MET A 288 -9.66 -9.12 0.43
C MET A 288 -9.43 -8.94 1.93
N ALA A 289 -10.49 -8.62 2.69
CA ALA A 289 -10.41 -8.51 4.14
C ALA A 289 -10.01 -9.84 4.80
N ASP A 290 -10.60 -10.97 4.37
CA ASP A 290 -10.21 -12.29 4.86
C ASP A 290 -8.78 -12.66 4.43
N TYR A 291 -8.38 -12.28 3.22
CA TYR A 291 -7.07 -12.57 2.67
C TYR A 291 -5.94 -11.97 3.51
N ILE A 292 -6.16 -10.80 4.12
CA ILE A 292 -5.16 -10.15 5.00
C ILE A 292 -4.77 -11.08 6.16
N LEU A 293 -5.72 -11.82 6.76
CA LEU A 293 -5.45 -12.72 7.89
C LEU A 293 -4.72 -14.01 7.50
N ILE A 294 -4.89 -14.48 6.25
CA ILE A 294 -4.39 -15.80 5.82
C ILE A 294 -3.18 -15.73 4.89
N ARG A 295 -2.72 -14.52 4.57
CA ARG A 295 -1.54 -14.33 3.73
C ARG A 295 -0.29 -14.90 4.42
N LYS A 296 0.67 -15.35 3.63
CA LYS A 296 1.92 -15.92 4.11
C LYS A 296 3.13 -15.02 3.86
N ASN A 297 2.92 -13.94 3.14
CA ASN A 297 3.92 -12.92 2.78
C ASN A 297 3.21 -11.65 2.27
#